data_b7d13d379de67c2d6c3a09a42fb322a7
#
_entry.id   b7d13d379de67c2d6c3a09a42fb322a7
#
_cell.length_a   1.000
_cell.length_b   1.000
_cell.length_c   1.000
_cell.angle_alpha   90.00
_cell.angle_beta   90.00
_cell.angle_gamma   90.00
#
_symmetry.space_group_name_H-M   'P 1'
#
loop_
_entity.id
_entity.type
_entity.pdbx_description
1 polymer ?
#
loop_
_entity_poly.entity_id
_entity_poly.type
_entity_poly.pdbx_seq_one_letter_code
_entity_poly.pdbx_strand_id
1 'polypeptide(L)' 'MPEFEPDEKNLICLYNTGTRKGLIRELNEMLPYLDADQDILRDIAQAVMKKLNRMTDTQFTAFCAKLEPTF' A
#
# COMPACT_ATOMS: atom_id res chain seq x y z
N MET A 1 0.26 11.48 -10.31
CA MET A 1 0.55 10.32 -9.46
C MET A 1 0.33 10.70 -8.00
N PRO A 2 -0.40 9.90 -7.22
CA PRO A 2 -0.61 10.20 -5.80
C PRO A 2 0.69 10.15 -5.02
N GLU A 3 0.77 10.96 -3.98
CA GLU A 3 1.89 10.92 -3.05
C GLU A 3 1.56 10.01 -1.87
N PHE A 4 2.56 9.25 -1.42
CA PHE A 4 2.41 8.36 -0.28
C PHE A 4 3.14 8.93 0.93
N GLU A 5 2.48 8.85 2.09
CA GLU A 5 3.09 9.19 3.38
C GLU A 5 4.11 8.12 3.78
N PRO A 6 5.05 8.43 4.70
CA PRO A 6 6.06 7.45 5.14
C PRO A 6 5.46 6.15 5.66
N ASP A 7 4.38 6.22 6.44
CA ASP A 7 3.71 5.02 6.96
C ASP A 7 3.11 4.18 5.84
N GLU A 8 2.57 4.84 4.82
CA GLU A 8 2.03 4.17 3.64
C GLU A 8 3.12 3.48 2.85
N LYS A 9 4.28 4.12 2.70
CA LYS A 9 5.44 3.53 2.01
C LYS A 9 5.93 2.29 2.74
N ASN A 10 6.00 2.34 4.06
CA ASN A 10 6.40 1.19 4.86
C ASN A 10 5.44 0.03 4.70
N LEU A 11 4.14 0.30 4.68
CA LEU A 11 3.12 -0.72 4.47
C LEU A 11 3.29 -1.36 3.09
N ILE A 12 3.52 -0.57 2.06
CA ILE A 12 3.76 -1.06 0.70
C ILE A 12 4.99 -1.97 0.68
N CYS A 13 6.08 -1.58 1.34
CA CYS A 13 7.29 -2.41 1.40
C CYS A 13 7.03 -3.77 2.04
N LEU A 14 6.20 -3.79 3.10
CA LEU A 14 5.91 -5.03 3.82
C LEU A 14 5.05 -6.00 3.02
N TYR A 15 4.11 -5.51 2.22
CA TYR A 15 3.12 -6.34 1.55
C TYR A 15 3.29 -6.41 0.03
N ASN A 16 4.31 -5.78 -0.52
CA ASN A 16 4.52 -5.72 -1.96
C ASN A 16 4.76 -7.11 -2.55
N THR A 17 3.94 -7.47 -3.53
CA THR A 17 4.04 -8.75 -4.25
C THR A 17 4.70 -8.59 -5.62
N GLY A 18 5.13 -7.38 -5.96
CA GLY A 18 5.74 -7.07 -7.25
C GLY A 18 4.79 -6.44 -8.26
N THR A 19 3.46 -6.49 -8.02
CA THR A 19 2.47 -5.87 -8.90
C THR A 19 1.49 -5.02 -8.11
N ARG A 20 0.94 -4.01 -8.80
CA ARG A 20 -0.06 -3.13 -8.20
C ARG A 20 -1.32 -3.90 -7.78
N LYS A 21 -1.82 -4.74 -8.67
CA LYS A 21 -3.01 -5.56 -8.38
C LYS A 21 -2.77 -6.54 -7.25
N GLY A 22 -1.59 -7.15 -7.22
CA GLY A 22 -1.22 -8.08 -6.16
C GLY A 22 -1.17 -7.39 -4.80
N LEU A 23 -0.62 -6.19 -4.74
CA LEU A 23 -0.57 -5.42 -3.50
C LEU A 23 -1.97 -5.03 -3.02
N ILE A 24 -2.83 -4.55 -3.91
CA ILE A 24 -4.22 -4.22 -3.58
C ILE A 24 -4.93 -5.44 -3.00
N ARG A 25 -4.73 -6.60 -3.62
CA ARG A 25 -5.33 -7.85 -3.17
C ARG A 25 -4.86 -8.24 -1.77
N GLU A 26 -3.55 -8.15 -1.51
CA GLU A 26 -2.97 -8.46 -0.20
C GLU A 26 -3.55 -7.56 0.89
N LEU A 27 -3.66 -6.27 0.61
CA LEU A 27 -4.23 -5.33 1.57
C LEU A 27 -5.72 -5.60 1.82
N ASN A 28 -6.47 -5.94 0.78
CA ASN A 28 -7.88 -6.33 0.93
C ASN A 28 -8.04 -7.58 1.78
N GLU A 29 -7.17 -8.56 1.61
CA GLU A 29 -7.21 -9.81 2.37
C GLU A 29 -6.83 -9.58 3.82
N MET A 30 -5.98 -8.60 4.09
CA MET A 30 -5.54 -8.26 5.44
C MET A 30 -6.63 -7.59 6.27
N LEU A 31 -7.43 -6.72 5.66
CA LEU A 31 -8.39 -5.87 6.39
C LEU A 31 -9.33 -6.64 7.33
N PRO A 32 -9.93 -7.79 6.93
CA PRO A 32 -10.83 -8.52 7.83
C PRO A 32 -10.16 -9.08 9.08
N TYR A 33 -8.85 -9.20 9.08
CA TYR A 33 -8.09 -9.77 10.20
C TYR A 33 -7.60 -8.71 11.19
N LEU A 34 -7.85 -7.43 10.91
CA LEU A 34 -7.45 -6.35 11.82
C LEU A 34 -8.42 -6.26 12.98
N ASP A 35 -7.88 -6.14 14.19
CA ASP A 35 -8.67 -5.97 15.41
C ASP A 35 -9.25 -4.55 15.47
N ALA A 36 -10.23 -4.35 16.36
CA ALA A 36 -10.90 -3.06 16.50
C ALA A 36 -9.94 -1.95 16.96
N ASP A 37 -8.85 -2.30 17.65
CA ASP A 37 -7.86 -1.35 18.13
C ASP A 37 -6.78 -1.03 17.07
N GLN A 38 -6.88 -1.61 15.88
CA GLN A 38 -5.96 -1.37 14.76
C GLN A 38 -6.55 -0.41 13.72
N ASP A 39 -7.32 0.56 14.17
CA ASP A 39 -7.99 1.53 13.29
C ASP A 39 -6.99 2.33 12.46
N ILE A 40 -5.85 2.71 13.05
CA ILE A 40 -4.82 3.48 12.35
C ILE A 40 -4.27 2.68 11.16
N LEU A 41 -3.96 1.40 11.38
CA LEU A 41 -3.47 0.54 10.31
C LEU A 41 -4.52 0.34 9.22
N ARG A 42 -5.79 0.20 9.62
CA ARG A 42 -6.89 0.10 8.66
C ARG A 42 -7.00 1.34 7.80
N ASP A 43 -6.92 2.52 8.41
CA ASP A 43 -6.99 3.78 7.68
C ASP A 43 -5.82 3.93 6.70
N ILE A 44 -4.62 3.57 7.12
CA ILE A 44 -3.43 3.60 6.26
C ILE A 44 -3.62 2.65 5.07
N ALA A 45 -4.06 1.43 5.30
CA ALA A 45 -4.28 0.45 4.25
C ALA A 45 -5.34 0.91 3.25
N GLN A 46 -6.44 1.49 3.73
CA GLN A 46 -7.49 2.00 2.85
C GLN A 46 -7.00 3.18 2.02
N ALA A 47 -6.22 4.08 2.61
CA ALA A 47 -5.64 5.21 1.89
C ALA A 47 -4.68 4.74 0.81
N VAL A 48 -3.84 3.75 1.11
CA VAL A 48 -2.92 3.15 0.13
C VAL A 48 -3.71 2.53 -1.03
N MET A 49 -4.74 1.76 -0.74
CA MET A 49 -5.55 1.13 -1.79
C MET A 49 -6.23 2.17 -2.70
N LYS A 50 -6.74 3.27 -2.13
CA LYS A 50 -7.32 4.34 -2.94
C LYS A 50 -6.29 4.95 -3.88
N LYS A 51 -5.10 5.21 -3.38
CA LYS A 51 -4.01 5.79 -4.17
C LYS A 51 -3.56 4.82 -5.26
N LEU A 52 -3.44 3.52 -4.93
CA LEU A 52 -3.06 2.50 -5.90
C LEU A 52 -4.09 2.39 -7.03
N ASN A 53 -5.37 2.53 -6.73
CA ASN A 53 -6.42 2.48 -7.74
C ASN A 53 -6.38 3.67 -8.70
N ARG A 54 -5.75 4.77 -8.31
CA ARG A 54 -5.57 5.95 -9.15
C ARG A 54 -4.30 5.91 -9.99
N MET A 55 -3.42 4.95 -9.71
CA MET A 55 -2.17 4.78 -10.43
C MET A 55 -2.33 3.81 -11.59
N THR A 56 -1.50 3.97 -12.61
CA THR A 56 -1.32 2.95 -13.64
C THR A 56 -0.26 1.94 -13.17
N ASP A 57 -0.22 0.78 -13.81
CA ASP A 57 0.81 -0.23 -13.52
C ASP A 57 2.21 0.32 -13.79
N THR A 58 2.36 1.13 -14.84
CA THR A 58 3.63 1.78 -15.18
C THR A 58 4.07 2.73 -14.06
N GLN A 59 3.14 3.54 -13.54
CA GLN A 59 3.43 4.45 -12.43
C GLN A 59 3.83 3.68 -11.18
N PHE A 60 3.15 2.59 -10.88
CA PHE A 60 3.48 1.76 -9.72
C PHE A 60 4.88 1.16 -9.85
N THR A 61 5.23 0.65 -11.03
CA THR A 61 6.55 0.08 -11.28
C THR A 61 7.64 1.14 -11.07
N ALA A 62 7.43 2.35 -11.59
CA ALA A 62 8.38 3.46 -11.41
C ALA A 62 8.49 3.86 -9.94
N PHE A 63 7.37 3.87 -9.21
CA PHE A 63 7.36 4.17 -7.78
C PHE A 63 8.16 3.14 -6.99
N CYS A 64 7.95 1.85 -7.26
CA CYS A 64 8.65 0.77 -6.56
C CYS A 64 10.15 0.80 -6.82
N ALA A 65 10.57 1.20 -8.01
CA ALA A 65 11.99 1.31 -8.35
C ALA A 65 12.69 2.37 -7.50
N LYS A 66 11.95 3.37 -7.02
CA LYS A 66 12.49 4.45 -6.19
C LYS A 66 12.19 4.26 -4.70
N LEU A 67 11.43 3.22 -4.36
CA LEU A 67 10.98 3.00 -2.98
C LEU A 67 12.13 2.46 -2.15
N GLU A 68 12.41 3.15 -1.04
CA GLU A 68 13.41 2.72 -0.06
C GLU A 68 12.73 2.49 1.28
N PRO A 69 12.94 1.34 1.94
CA PRO A 69 12.43 1.12 3.27
C PRO A 69 13.03 2.13 4.26
N THR A 70 12.19 2.65 5.15
CA THR A 70 12.63 3.65 6.14
C THR A 70 12.69 3.08 7.56
N PHE A 71 12.56 1.79 7.68
CA PHE A 71 12.62 1.06 8.97
C PHE A 71 13.91 0.28 9.13
#